data_8d095a429168f4677634411320ed3163
#
_entry.id   8d095a429168f4677634411320ed3163
#
_cell.length_a   1.000
_cell.length_b   1.000
_cell.length_c   1.000
_cell.angle_alpha   90.00
_cell.angle_beta   90.00
_cell.angle_gamma   90.00
#
_symmetry.space_group_name_H-M   'P 1'
#
loop_
_entity.id
_entity.type
_entity.pdbx_description
1 polymer ?
#
loop_
_entity_poly.entity_id
_entity_poly.type
_entity_poly.pdbx_seq_one_letter_code
_entity_poly.pdbx_strand_id
1 'polypeptide(L)'
;MNRSESRYFATAARMDEAFLTLLAKKDFEYITIKEICEVVGVNRSTFYLHYETMSDLLSESVGRMNKQFLASMEKDSDAFSTKLRNCPRDELYLITPDYLTPYLSYIKNNKRLFRTATENAAVLGMDKSYDRMFRHVFTPILDRYGVLQQDRPYIMAFYIRGLMAIISEWLKNDCTDSITYVTGVIQQCVKMPQSETMNAV
;
A
#
# COMPACT_ATOMS: atom_id res chain seq x y z
N MET A 1 -27.47 -11.59 -1.73
CA MET A 1 -26.58 -11.80 -0.56
C MET A 1 -27.41 -12.40 0.55
N ASN A 2 -27.07 -13.59 1.03
CA ASN A 2 -27.82 -14.32 2.07
C ASN A 2 -27.60 -13.60 3.43
N ARG A 3 -28.61 -13.63 4.32
CA ARG A 3 -28.57 -13.01 5.67
C ARG A 3 -27.39 -13.52 6.52
N SER A 4 -26.96 -14.75 6.30
CA SER A 4 -25.78 -15.37 6.95
C SER A 4 -24.47 -14.75 6.45
N GLU A 5 -24.33 -14.55 5.15
CA GLU A 5 -23.16 -13.92 4.54
C GLU A 5 -23.03 -12.45 4.98
N SER A 6 -24.15 -11.72 5.05
CA SER A 6 -24.18 -10.33 5.53
C SER A 6 -23.68 -10.22 6.97
N ARG A 7 -24.08 -11.15 7.86
CA ARG A 7 -23.61 -11.19 9.25
C ARG A 7 -22.12 -11.56 9.35
N TYR A 8 -21.65 -12.47 8.52
CA TYR A 8 -20.25 -12.87 8.46
C TYR A 8 -19.38 -11.65 8.14
N PHE A 9 -19.66 -10.95 7.04
CA PHE A 9 -18.90 -9.75 6.65
C PHE A 9 -19.01 -8.61 7.66
N ALA A 10 -20.17 -8.41 8.26
CA ALA A 10 -20.36 -7.39 9.31
C ALA A 10 -19.50 -7.70 10.55
N THR A 11 -19.36 -8.98 10.93
CA THR A 11 -18.51 -9.38 12.07
C THR A 11 -17.04 -9.20 11.76
N ALA A 12 -16.58 -9.57 10.57
CA ALA A 12 -15.22 -9.35 10.13
C ALA A 12 -14.85 -7.86 10.14
N ALA A 13 -15.74 -6.99 9.63
CA ALA A 13 -15.55 -5.55 9.64
C ALA A 13 -15.42 -4.96 11.07
N ARG A 14 -16.23 -5.47 12.02
CA ARG A 14 -16.13 -5.06 13.44
C ARG A 14 -14.84 -5.53 14.10
N MET A 15 -14.36 -6.72 13.75
CA MET A 15 -13.06 -7.22 14.23
C MET A 15 -11.90 -6.37 13.71
N ASP A 16 -11.94 -5.98 12.44
CA ASP A 16 -10.99 -5.07 11.83
C ASP A 16 -10.96 -3.70 12.52
N GLU A 17 -12.12 -3.10 12.74
CA GLU A 17 -12.25 -1.82 13.46
C GLU A 17 -11.74 -1.89 14.90
N ALA A 18 -12.06 -2.98 15.61
CA ALA A 18 -11.55 -3.24 16.95
C ALA A 18 -10.02 -3.37 16.95
N PHE A 19 -9.48 -4.10 15.98
CA PHE A 19 -8.03 -4.25 15.80
C PHE A 19 -7.34 -2.91 15.56
N LEU A 20 -7.83 -2.10 14.62
CA LEU A 20 -7.28 -0.78 14.33
C LEU A 20 -7.35 0.16 15.55
N THR A 21 -8.45 0.09 16.32
CA THR A 21 -8.63 0.86 17.56
C THR A 21 -7.61 0.46 18.63
N LEU A 22 -7.33 -0.84 18.79
CA LEU A 22 -6.31 -1.33 19.71
C LEU A 22 -4.89 -0.99 19.23
N LEU A 23 -4.62 -1.16 17.94
CA LEU A 23 -3.33 -0.84 17.33
C LEU A 23 -3.00 0.65 17.43
N ALA A 24 -4.00 1.54 17.50
CA ALA A 24 -3.78 2.95 17.77
C ALA A 24 -3.24 3.23 19.18
N LYS A 25 -3.43 2.29 20.13
CA LYS A 25 -3.09 2.47 21.56
C LYS A 25 -1.85 1.70 22.00
N LYS A 26 -1.56 0.56 21.38
CA LYS A 26 -0.45 -0.33 21.76
C LYS A 26 0.10 -1.09 20.56
N ASP A 27 1.30 -1.63 20.70
CA ASP A 27 1.96 -2.36 19.63
C ASP A 27 1.29 -3.72 19.36
N PHE A 28 1.44 -4.21 18.13
CA PHE A 28 0.79 -5.42 17.62
C PHE A 28 1.03 -6.65 18.51
N GLU A 29 2.24 -6.81 19.02
CA GLU A 29 2.66 -7.94 19.87
C GLU A 29 1.83 -8.07 21.15
N TYR A 30 1.29 -6.95 21.65
CA TYR A 30 0.49 -6.90 22.87
C TYR A 30 -1.01 -6.97 22.63
N ILE A 31 -1.45 -7.04 21.35
CA ILE A 31 -2.86 -7.20 21.02
C ILE A 31 -3.22 -8.67 21.01
N THR A 32 -4.24 -9.04 21.75
CA THR A 32 -4.68 -10.44 21.89
C THR A 32 -6.04 -10.68 21.22
N ILE A 33 -6.25 -11.90 20.75
CA ILE A 33 -7.56 -12.35 20.24
C ILE A 33 -8.66 -12.11 21.28
N LYS A 34 -8.34 -12.29 22.57
CA LYS A 34 -9.29 -12.05 23.66
C LYS A 34 -9.80 -10.62 23.64
N GLU A 35 -8.92 -9.64 23.55
CA GLU A 35 -9.29 -8.22 23.53
C GLU A 35 -10.11 -7.85 22.29
N ILE A 36 -9.73 -8.36 21.10
CA ILE A 36 -10.54 -8.19 19.90
C ILE A 36 -11.96 -8.70 20.15
N CYS A 37 -12.10 -9.93 20.68
CA CYS A 37 -13.39 -10.53 20.96
C CYS A 37 -14.20 -9.73 21.99
N GLU A 38 -13.56 -9.21 23.04
CA GLU A 38 -14.20 -8.40 24.07
C GLU A 38 -14.72 -7.06 23.48
N VAL A 39 -13.92 -6.37 22.68
CA VAL A 39 -14.35 -5.11 22.02
C VAL A 39 -15.52 -5.34 21.07
N VAL A 40 -15.48 -6.43 20.31
CA VAL A 40 -16.55 -6.78 19.34
C VAL A 40 -17.79 -7.37 20.02
N GLY A 41 -17.66 -7.92 21.23
CA GLY A 41 -18.73 -8.62 21.93
C GLY A 41 -19.02 -10.00 21.34
N VAL A 42 -17.98 -10.75 20.98
CA VAL A 42 -18.07 -12.12 20.42
C VAL A 42 -17.16 -13.07 21.21
N ASN A 43 -17.32 -14.38 21.02
CA ASN A 43 -16.43 -15.37 21.60
C ASN A 43 -15.24 -15.70 20.68
N ARG A 44 -14.23 -16.39 21.22
CA ARG A 44 -13.04 -16.78 20.46
C ARG A 44 -13.35 -17.70 19.28
N SER A 45 -14.35 -18.58 19.40
CA SER A 45 -14.74 -19.45 18.29
C SER A 45 -15.25 -18.63 17.09
N THR A 46 -15.91 -17.51 17.34
CA THR A 46 -16.31 -16.58 16.28
C THR A 46 -15.10 -15.95 15.59
N PHE A 47 -14.04 -15.60 16.34
CA PHE A 47 -12.80 -15.11 15.73
C PHE A 47 -12.21 -16.14 14.78
N TYR A 48 -12.09 -17.39 15.22
CA TYR A 48 -11.52 -18.49 14.43
C TYR A 48 -12.38 -18.93 13.22
N LEU A 49 -13.63 -18.48 13.12
CA LEU A 49 -14.40 -18.60 11.88
C LEU A 49 -13.95 -17.63 10.79
N HIS A 50 -13.26 -16.54 11.13
CA HIS A 50 -12.81 -15.51 10.20
C HIS A 50 -11.30 -15.55 9.97
N TYR A 51 -10.51 -15.82 11.02
CA TYR A 51 -9.05 -15.68 11.02
C TYR A 51 -8.43 -16.85 11.80
N GLU A 52 -7.40 -17.47 11.25
CA GLU A 52 -6.63 -18.49 11.96
C GLU A 52 -5.69 -17.85 13.00
N THR A 53 -5.12 -16.70 12.66
CA THR A 53 -4.14 -15.97 13.48
C THR A 53 -4.41 -14.47 13.51
N MET A 54 -3.74 -13.76 14.41
CA MET A 54 -3.71 -12.30 14.41
C MET A 54 -3.04 -11.73 13.16
N SER A 55 -2.09 -12.47 12.56
CA SER A 55 -1.42 -12.07 11.32
C SER A 55 -2.39 -12.09 10.13
N ASP A 56 -3.36 -13.01 10.12
CA ASP A 56 -4.40 -13.04 9.07
C ASP A 56 -5.29 -11.80 9.16
N LEU A 57 -5.70 -11.42 10.38
CA LEU A 57 -6.45 -10.19 10.60
C LEU A 57 -5.65 -8.96 10.16
N LEU A 58 -4.36 -8.87 10.52
CA LEU A 58 -3.47 -7.79 10.07
C LEU A 58 -3.37 -7.74 8.55
N SER A 59 -3.17 -8.89 7.90
CA SER A 59 -3.08 -9.00 6.44
C SER A 59 -4.36 -8.52 5.75
N GLU A 60 -5.51 -8.93 6.26
CA GLU A 60 -6.81 -8.50 5.72
C GLU A 60 -7.04 -7.00 5.94
N SER A 61 -6.68 -6.47 7.12
CA SER A 61 -6.79 -5.03 7.41
C SER A 61 -5.97 -4.19 6.44
N VAL A 62 -4.70 -4.57 6.20
CA VAL A 62 -3.84 -3.90 5.22
C VAL A 62 -4.39 -4.03 3.81
N GLY A 63 -4.83 -5.24 3.42
CA GLY A 63 -5.43 -5.50 2.11
C GLY A 63 -6.67 -4.65 1.86
N ARG A 64 -7.53 -4.51 2.86
CA ARG A 64 -8.75 -3.67 2.81
C ARG A 64 -8.41 -2.20 2.65
N MET A 65 -7.44 -1.71 3.42
CA MET A 65 -6.99 -0.34 3.33
C MET A 65 -6.40 -0.02 1.96
N ASN A 66 -5.53 -0.88 1.44
CA ASN A 66 -4.97 -0.72 0.10
C ASN A 66 -6.07 -0.71 -0.97
N LYS A 67 -7.06 -1.60 -0.86
CA LYS A 67 -8.20 -1.65 -1.77
C LYS A 67 -9.05 -0.38 -1.71
N GLN A 68 -9.31 0.15 -0.51
CA GLN A 68 -10.04 1.42 -0.33
C GLN A 68 -9.27 2.60 -0.93
N PHE A 69 -7.94 2.64 -0.72
CA PHE A 69 -7.09 3.66 -1.32
C PHE A 69 -7.14 3.60 -2.86
N LEU A 70 -6.96 2.41 -3.45
CA LEU A 70 -7.06 2.23 -4.91
C LEU A 70 -8.44 2.65 -5.44
N ALA A 71 -9.51 2.25 -4.77
CA ALA A 71 -10.87 2.63 -5.17
C ALA A 71 -11.10 4.16 -5.10
N SER A 72 -10.43 4.86 -4.18
CA SER A 72 -10.48 6.32 -4.13
C SER A 72 -9.73 6.95 -5.30
N MET A 73 -8.65 6.33 -5.78
CA MET A 73 -7.90 6.77 -6.95
C MET A 73 -8.60 6.45 -8.28
N GLU A 74 -9.30 5.31 -8.35
CA GLU A 74 -10.04 4.90 -9.56
C GLU A 74 -11.16 5.86 -9.94
N LYS A 75 -11.72 6.61 -8.98
CA LYS A 75 -12.72 7.65 -9.28
C LYS A 75 -12.16 8.79 -10.13
N ASP A 76 -10.84 8.99 -10.11
CA ASP A 76 -10.12 9.97 -10.92
C ASP A 76 -9.34 9.31 -12.10
N SER A 77 -9.58 8.01 -12.37
CA SER A 77 -8.76 7.21 -13.29
C SER A 77 -8.78 7.70 -14.75
N ASP A 78 -9.91 8.24 -15.23
CA ASP A 78 -10.02 8.77 -16.59
C ASP A 78 -9.21 10.06 -16.76
N ALA A 79 -9.23 10.94 -15.76
CA ALA A 79 -8.42 12.15 -15.73
C ALA A 79 -6.92 11.80 -15.64
N PHE A 80 -6.57 10.78 -14.85
CA PHE A 80 -5.20 10.29 -14.71
C PHE A 80 -4.67 9.64 -15.98
N SER A 81 -5.39 8.69 -16.54
CA SER A 81 -5.00 8.02 -17.77
C SER A 81 -4.82 9.03 -18.92
N THR A 82 -5.68 10.05 -18.96
CA THR A 82 -5.60 11.16 -19.93
C THR A 82 -4.37 12.03 -19.65
N LYS A 83 -4.09 12.38 -18.41
CA LYS A 83 -2.90 13.15 -18.00
C LYS A 83 -1.62 12.38 -18.32
N LEU A 84 -1.54 11.10 -17.99
CA LEU A 84 -0.40 10.24 -18.30
C LEU A 84 -0.17 10.11 -19.82
N ARG A 85 -1.21 10.11 -20.63
CA ARG A 85 -1.08 10.02 -22.10
C ARG A 85 -0.60 11.33 -22.73
N ASN A 86 -0.93 12.47 -22.15
CA ASN A 86 -0.77 13.78 -22.76
C ASN A 86 0.35 14.64 -22.14
N CYS A 87 0.85 14.31 -20.92
CA CYS A 87 1.94 15.08 -20.34
C CYS A 87 3.26 14.93 -21.14
N PRO A 88 4.14 15.93 -21.18
CA PRO A 88 5.47 15.80 -21.72
C PRO A 88 6.26 14.65 -21.10
N ARG A 89 7.19 14.04 -21.86
CA ARG A 89 7.97 12.88 -21.35
C ARG A 89 8.86 13.25 -20.16
N ASP A 90 9.39 14.46 -20.15
CA ASP A 90 10.21 15.02 -19.08
C ASP A 90 9.41 15.31 -17.79
N GLU A 91 8.09 15.44 -17.89
CA GLU A 91 7.16 15.50 -16.75
C GLU A 91 6.61 14.15 -16.34
N LEU A 92 6.86 13.10 -17.13
CA LEU A 92 6.38 11.75 -16.88
C LEU A 92 7.33 11.01 -15.92
N TYR A 93 7.20 11.26 -14.65
CA TYR A 93 7.89 10.50 -13.62
C TYR A 93 7.17 9.18 -13.34
N LEU A 94 7.93 8.12 -13.04
CA LEU A 94 7.37 6.84 -12.61
C LEU A 94 6.46 6.97 -11.38
N ILE A 95 6.63 8.07 -10.62
CA ILE A 95 5.77 8.40 -9.48
C ILE A 95 5.54 9.91 -9.51
N THR A 96 4.33 10.33 -9.89
CA THR A 96 3.98 11.74 -9.88
C THR A 96 3.57 12.21 -8.47
N PRO A 97 3.83 13.47 -8.10
CA PRO A 97 3.38 14.02 -6.81
C PRO A 97 1.87 13.88 -6.58
N ASP A 98 1.08 13.95 -7.64
CA ASP A 98 -0.38 13.87 -7.59
C ASP A 98 -0.89 12.53 -7.03
N TYR A 99 -0.10 11.44 -7.18
CA TYR A 99 -0.40 10.11 -6.60
C TYR A 99 0.38 9.85 -5.33
N LEU A 100 1.64 10.26 -5.31
CA LEU A 100 2.51 10.00 -4.18
C LEU A 100 2.05 10.76 -2.93
N THR A 101 1.64 12.03 -3.10
CA THR A 101 1.19 12.85 -1.98
C THR A 101 -0.06 12.29 -1.28
N PRO A 102 -1.15 11.92 -1.98
CA PRO A 102 -2.30 11.26 -1.35
C PRO A 102 -1.92 9.93 -0.70
N TYR A 103 -1.08 9.12 -1.34
CA TYR A 103 -0.63 7.84 -0.80
C TYR A 103 0.21 8.00 0.47
N LEU A 104 1.18 8.90 0.48
CA LEU A 104 1.97 9.22 1.67
C LEU A 104 1.12 9.82 2.79
N SER A 105 0.13 10.66 2.46
CA SER A 105 -0.83 11.19 3.43
C SER A 105 -1.63 10.06 4.08
N TYR A 106 -2.08 9.12 3.26
CA TYR A 106 -2.82 7.95 3.73
C TYR A 106 -1.97 7.06 4.64
N ILE A 107 -0.71 6.79 4.26
CA ILE A 107 0.25 6.06 5.09
C ILE A 107 0.49 6.79 6.42
N LYS A 108 0.73 8.10 6.38
CA LYS A 108 0.97 8.91 7.58
C LYS A 108 -0.20 8.88 8.56
N ASN A 109 -1.42 8.98 8.05
CA ASN A 109 -2.64 8.92 8.86
C ASN A 109 -2.88 7.53 9.49
N ASN A 110 -2.30 6.48 8.90
CA ASN A 110 -2.41 5.09 9.34
C ASN A 110 -1.05 4.48 9.69
N LYS A 111 -0.08 5.31 10.11
CA LYS A 111 1.32 4.95 10.25
C LYS A 111 1.59 3.71 11.11
N ARG A 112 0.82 3.49 12.19
CA ARG A 112 0.99 2.31 13.04
C ARG A 112 0.68 1.02 12.28
N LEU A 113 -0.42 0.98 11.55
CA LEU A 113 -0.76 -0.19 10.75
C LEU A 113 0.30 -0.47 9.67
N PHE A 114 0.72 0.56 8.94
CA PHE A 114 1.74 0.40 7.90
C PHE A 114 3.10 0.01 8.46
N ARG A 115 3.51 0.57 9.61
CA ARG A 115 4.72 0.15 10.31
C ARG A 115 4.65 -1.32 10.70
N THR A 116 3.59 -1.73 11.39
CA THR A 116 3.38 -3.13 11.78
C THR A 116 3.39 -4.06 10.57
N ALA A 117 2.75 -3.65 9.47
CA ALA A 117 2.74 -4.43 8.24
C ALA A 117 4.14 -4.56 7.62
N THR A 118 4.95 -3.49 7.60
CA THR A 118 6.32 -3.54 7.07
C THR A 118 7.26 -4.36 7.94
N GLU A 119 7.11 -4.31 9.25
CA GLU A 119 7.88 -5.12 10.21
C GLU A 119 7.54 -6.62 10.10
N ASN A 120 6.31 -6.95 9.69
CA ASN A 120 5.83 -8.32 9.50
C ASN A 120 5.71 -8.71 8.01
N ALA A 121 6.35 -7.99 7.10
CA ALA A 121 6.17 -8.13 5.65
C ALA A 121 6.40 -9.55 5.12
N ALA A 122 7.39 -10.26 5.67
CA ALA A 122 7.71 -11.64 5.28
C ALA A 122 6.57 -12.63 5.61
N VAL A 123 5.92 -12.45 6.76
CA VAL A 123 4.79 -13.30 7.21
C VAL A 123 3.53 -12.99 6.42
N LEU A 124 3.34 -11.71 6.07
CA LEU A 124 2.12 -11.22 5.41
C LEU A 124 2.11 -11.39 3.88
N GLY A 125 3.22 -11.82 3.28
CA GLY A 125 3.34 -11.90 1.82
C GLY A 125 3.08 -10.57 1.10
N MET A 126 3.42 -9.47 1.75
CA MET A 126 3.13 -8.10 1.32
C MET A 126 3.70 -7.76 -0.06
N ASP A 127 4.83 -8.40 -0.45
CA ASP A 127 5.45 -8.21 -1.76
C ASP A 127 4.46 -8.41 -2.92
N LYS A 128 3.62 -9.46 -2.85
CA LYS A 128 2.64 -9.75 -3.91
C LYS A 128 1.49 -8.73 -3.97
N SER A 129 1.10 -8.20 -2.81
CA SER A 129 0.03 -7.20 -2.72
C SER A 129 0.48 -5.85 -3.29
N TYR A 130 1.69 -5.41 -2.92
CA TYR A 130 2.31 -4.20 -3.45
C TYR A 130 2.60 -4.31 -4.95
N ASP A 131 3.11 -5.44 -5.41
CA ASP A 131 3.34 -5.70 -6.83
C ASP A 131 2.08 -5.44 -7.67
N ARG A 132 0.93 -5.93 -7.23
CA ARG A 132 -0.33 -5.76 -7.95
C ARG A 132 -0.78 -4.30 -7.99
N MET A 133 -0.69 -3.61 -6.85
CA MET A 133 -1.06 -2.20 -6.73
C MET A 133 -0.19 -1.33 -7.66
N PHE A 134 1.11 -1.52 -7.59
CA PHE A 134 2.05 -0.70 -8.37
C PHE A 134 2.05 -1.02 -9.86
N ARG A 135 1.78 -2.27 -10.27
CA ARG A 135 1.64 -2.60 -11.71
C ARG A 135 0.58 -1.75 -12.39
N HIS A 136 -0.53 -1.50 -11.72
CA HIS A 136 -1.60 -0.67 -12.28
C HIS A 136 -1.13 0.76 -12.57
N VAL A 137 -0.29 1.33 -11.71
CA VAL A 137 0.28 2.69 -11.85
C VAL A 137 1.45 2.72 -12.83
N PHE A 138 2.37 1.75 -12.75
CA PHE A 138 3.62 1.80 -13.51
C PHE A 138 3.49 1.31 -14.96
N THR A 139 2.60 0.36 -15.25
CA THR A 139 2.49 -0.22 -16.60
C THR A 139 2.26 0.84 -17.69
N PRO A 140 1.30 1.78 -17.55
CA PRO A 140 1.10 2.83 -18.57
C PRO A 140 2.33 3.73 -18.75
N ILE A 141 3.09 3.96 -17.69
CA ILE A 141 4.30 4.79 -17.71
C ILE A 141 5.41 4.05 -18.48
N LEU A 142 5.64 2.78 -18.16
CA LEU A 142 6.62 1.94 -18.87
C LEU A 142 6.30 1.78 -20.35
N ASP A 143 5.00 1.72 -20.72
CA ASP A 143 4.55 1.72 -22.11
C ASP A 143 4.98 2.99 -22.85
N ARG A 144 4.79 4.16 -22.23
CA ARG A 144 5.18 5.44 -22.83
C ARG A 144 6.70 5.63 -22.96
N TYR A 145 7.48 5.05 -22.06
CA TYR A 145 8.94 5.05 -22.16
C TYR A 145 9.45 4.01 -23.16
N GLY A 146 8.57 3.17 -23.73
CA GLY A 146 8.96 2.12 -24.67
C GLY A 146 9.79 1.01 -24.03
N VAL A 147 9.63 0.79 -22.72
CA VAL A 147 10.37 -0.25 -22.01
C VAL A 147 9.98 -1.62 -22.53
N LEU A 148 10.99 -2.41 -22.94
CA LEU A 148 10.78 -3.76 -23.47
C LEU A 148 10.09 -4.65 -22.43
N GLN A 149 9.18 -5.51 -22.89
CA GLN A 149 8.41 -6.40 -22.01
C GLN A 149 9.29 -7.27 -21.09
N GLN A 150 10.40 -7.75 -21.62
CA GLN A 150 11.36 -8.59 -20.87
C GLN A 150 12.04 -7.85 -19.71
N ASP A 151 12.22 -6.52 -19.80
CA ASP A 151 12.92 -5.70 -18.82
C ASP A 151 12.01 -5.20 -17.70
N ARG A 152 10.69 -5.15 -17.98
CA ARG A 152 9.68 -4.60 -17.05
C ARG A 152 9.68 -5.26 -15.67
N PRO A 153 9.79 -6.61 -15.53
CA PRO A 153 9.80 -7.23 -14.20
C PRO A 153 10.97 -6.74 -13.32
N TYR A 154 12.14 -6.54 -13.92
CA TYR A 154 13.34 -6.07 -13.21
C TYR A 154 13.20 -4.62 -12.79
N ILE A 155 12.78 -3.76 -13.72
CA ILE A 155 12.55 -2.34 -13.49
C ILE A 155 11.49 -2.15 -12.41
N MET A 156 10.35 -2.84 -12.52
CA MET A 156 9.28 -2.81 -11.53
C MET A 156 9.77 -3.23 -10.14
N ALA A 157 10.52 -4.34 -10.06
CA ALA A 157 11.05 -4.83 -8.80
C ALA A 157 11.97 -3.80 -8.13
N PHE A 158 12.85 -3.16 -8.91
CA PHE A 158 13.74 -2.11 -8.41
C PHE A 158 12.96 -0.92 -7.84
N TYR A 159 12.04 -0.37 -8.61
CA TYR A 159 11.29 0.83 -8.19
C TYR A 159 10.35 0.56 -7.03
N ILE A 160 9.62 -0.57 -7.03
CA ILE A 160 8.71 -0.93 -5.94
C ILE A 160 9.50 -1.12 -4.64
N ARG A 161 10.61 -1.88 -4.69
CA ARG A 161 11.43 -2.12 -3.49
C ARG A 161 12.13 -0.85 -3.01
N GLY A 162 12.63 -0.01 -3.91
CA GLY A 162 13.20 1.28 -3.57
C GLY A 162 12.19 2.21 -2.91
N LEU A 163 10.99 2.33 -3.48
CA LEU A 163 9.90 3.11 -2.90
C LEU A 163 9.53 2.61 -1.51
N MET A 164 9.33 1.29 -1.37
CA MET A 164 8.97 0.69 -0.08
C MET A 164 10.08 0.82 0.96
N ALA A 165 11.35 0.81 0.55
CA ALA A 165 12.47 1.05 1.46
C ALA A 165 12.44 2.49 2.02
N ILE A 166 12.20 3.49 1.18
CA ILE A 166 12.08 4.90 1.63
C ILE A 166 10.87 5.06 2.57
N ILE A 167 9.72 4.49 2.21
CA ILE A 167 8.51 4.55 3.05
C ILE A 167 8.75 3.84 4.39
N SER A 168 9.41 2.68 4.39
CA SER A 168 9.72 1.95 5.63
C SER A 168 10.63 2.77 6.55
N GLU A 169 11.64 3.44 5.99
CA GLU A 169 12.51 4.30 6.78
C GLU A 169 11.76 5.51 7.36
N TRP A 170 10.87 6.12 6.57
CA TRP A 170 10.01 7.20 7.05
C TRP A 170 9.06 6.74 8.17
N LEU A 171 8.48 5.54 8.05
CA LEU A 171 7.64 4.92 9.08
C LEU A 171 8.42 4.63 10.37
N LYS A 172 9.66 4.13 10.28
CA LYS A 172 10.54 3.92 11.45
C LYS A 172 10.80 5.23 12.21
N ASN A 173 10.96 6.33 11.49
CA ASN A 173 11.13 7.68 12.04
C ASN A 173 9.79 8.35 12.38
N ASP A 174 8.74 7.59 12.61
CA ASP A 174 7.40 8.04 13.01
C ASP A 174 6.76 9.06 12.05
N CYS A 175 7.15 9.06 10.78
CA CYS A 175 6.72 10.01 9.75
C CYS A 175 6.95 11.48 10.16
N THR A 176 8.07 11.78 10.83
CA THR A 176 8.41 13.12 11.30
C THR A 176 8.66 14.09 10.15
N ASP A 177 9.31 13.60 9.10
CA ASP A 177 9.55 14.41 7.90
C ASP A 177 8.24 14.78 7.20
N SER A 178 8.26 15.93 6.51
CA SER A 178 7.09 16.37 5.74
C SER A 178 6.87 15.49 4.50
N ILE A 179 5.61 15.34 4.10
CA ILE A 179 5.25 14.59 2.89
C ILE A 179 5.95 15.20 1.66
N THR A 180 6.04 16.51 1.58
CA THR A 180 6.74 17.23 0.50
C THR A 180 8.22 16.85 0.44
N TYR A 181 8.89 16.76 1.59
CA TYR A 181 10.30 16.35 1.65
C TYR A 181 10.47 14.91 1.17
N VAL A 182 9.68 13.97 1.71
CA VAL A 182 9.75 12.54 1.31
C VAL A 182 9.40 12.35 -0.16
N THR A 183 8.40 13.08 -0.67
CA THR A 183 8.07 13.09 -2.10
C THR A 183 9.27 13.53 -2.94
N GLY A 184 9.97 14.58 -2.52
CA GLY A 184 11.19 15.06 -3.19
C GLY A 184 12.30 14.01 -3.21
N VAL A 185 12.54 13.32 -2.08
CA VAL A 185 13.52 12.23 -1.98
C VAL A 185 13.17 11.09 -2.94
N ILE A 186 11.91 10.64 -2.93
CA ILE A 186 11.43 9.58 -3.83
C ILE A 186 11.64 9.98 -5.30
N GLN A 187 11.28 11.21 -5.66
CA GLN A 187 11.46 11.71 -7.03
C GLN A 187 12.92 11.76 -7.47
N GLN A 188 13.84 12.13 -6.58
CA GLN A 188 15.27 12.11 -6.87
C GLN A 188 15.79 10.72 -7.13
N CYS A 189 15.31 9.72 -6.36
CA CYS A 189 15.71 8.31 -6.52
C CYS A 189 15.10 7.65 -7.76
N VAL A 190 13.94 8.13 -8.23
CA VAL A 190 13.11 7.51 -9.27
C VAL A 190 13.26 8.19 -10.63
N LYS A 191 14.00 9.31 -10.73
CA LYS A 191 14.28 9.92 -12.03
C LYS A 191 14.93 8.89 -12.96
N MET A 192 14.21 8.49 -14.02
CA MET A 192 14.83 7.69 -15.08
C MET A 192 15.98 8.49 -15.70
N PRO A 193 17.16 7.89 -15.93
CA PRO A 193 18.19 8.51 -16.74
C PRO A 193 17.58 8.88 -18.10
N GLN A 194 17.76 10.11 -18.53
CA GLN A 194 17.35 10.53 -19.87
C GLN A 194 17.99 9.59 -20.88
N SER A 195 17.25 9.17 -21.88
CA SER A 195 17.55 8.10 -22.85
C SER A 195 18.75 8.35 -23.81
N GLU A 196 19.69 9.21 -23.46
CA GLU A 196 20.87 9.45 -24.30
C GLU A 196 21.99 8.40 -24.15
N THR A 197 21.89 7.47 -23.21
CA THR A 197 22.98 6.50 -22.94
C THR A 197 22.64 5.02 -23.17
N MET A 198 21.43 4.66 -23.60
CA MET A 198 21.10 3.26 -23.84
C MET A 198 21.30 2.78 -25.30
N ASN A 199 21.80 3.63 -26.20
CA ASN A 199 22.13 3.25 -27.59
C ASN A 199 23.60 2.89 -27.83
N ALA A 200 24.39 2.65 -26.77
CA ALA A 200 25.80 2.31 -26.88
C ALA A 200 26.16 1.12 -25.99
N VAL A 201 25.59 -0.05 -26.28
CA VAL A 201 26.22 -1.37 -25.99
C VAL A 201 25.72 -2.37 -27.04
#